data_98e94aac6524e83d0425a65975ec334c
#
_entry.id   98e94aac6524e83d0425a65975ec334c
#
_cell.length_a   1.000
_cell.length_b   1.000
_cell.length_c   1.000
_cell.angle_alpha   90.00
_cell.angle_beta   90.00
_cell.angle_gamma   90.00
#
_symmetry.space_group_name_H-M   'P 1'
#
loop_
_entity.id
_entity.type
_entity.pdbx_description
1 polymer ?
#
loop_
_entity_poly.entity_id
_entity_poly.type
_entity_poly.pdbx_seq_one_letter_code
_entity_poly.pdbx_strand_id
1 'polypeptide(L)'
;MLNDREAPLRFLRTGYEPADCVAVFLKTYRTGETTQRVVSVSEATSARFQSWLHRRNANSWNVYVSVNAVRPGRSRSRDAICGIRHVFLEEDADGPGLLASLTTRPDLPPPSYVLHSSPGRIHVFWRVRGFDPGTVETMQKQLARELRSDTAATSCAQTTRLPGFANYKRLTPSPVTIEYLRPSAVFGADDFPRTRSVVRADSIAPSFNRSHLADRAARAQRFLLAVEPAVAGQHGDLRTFRICCRVVRGFQLSDHEAISVLSEWNARCQPPWSERELLIKVQNARKYGREPLGALVRNE
;
A
#
# COMPACT_ATOMS: atom_id res chain seq x y z
N MET A 1 -30.43 -6.06 1.44
CA MET A 1 -30.06 -5.95 2.87
C MET A 1 -28.63 -5.44 2.94
N LEU A 2 -28.37 -4.39 3.73
CA LEU A 2 -27.04 -3.76 3.83
C LEU A 2 -26.02 -4.60 4.65
N ASN A 3 -26.47 -5.60 5.42
CA ASN A 3 -25.64 -6.41 6.30
C ASN A 3 -25.91 -7.91 6.11
N ASP A 4 -24.89 -8.63 5.67
CA ASP A 4 -24.86 -10.09 5.65
C ASP A 4 -23.91 -10.56 6.77
N ARG A 5 -24.48 -11.19 7.82
CA ARG A 5 -23.71 -11.60 9.00
C ARG A 5 -22.80 -12.80 8.76
N GLU A 6 -23.08 -13.62 7.76
CA GLU A 6 -22.28 -14.80 7.43
C GLU A 6 -21.10 -14.46 6.52
N ALA A 7 -21.22 -13.42 5.71
CA ALA A 7 -20.17 -13.04 4.76
C ALA A 7 -18.80 -12.77 5.42
N PRO A 8 -18.67 -12.03 6.53
CA PRO A 8 -17.37 -11.81 7.17
C PRO A 8 -16.77 -13.09 7.75
N LEU A 9 -17.60 -13.97 8.30
CA LEU A 9 -17.17 -15.26 8.85
C LEU A 9 -16.63 -16.16 7.74
N ARG A 10 -17.38 -16.29 6.65
CA ARG A 10 -17.01 -17.08 5.48
C ARG A 10 -15.70 -16.54 4.86
N PHE A 11 -15.56 -15.23 4.70
CA PHE A 11 -14.36 -14.61 4.15
C PHE A 11 -13.13 -14.94 4.99
N LEU A 12 -13.20 -14.74 6.30
CA LEU A 12 -12.09 -14.99 7.21
C LEU A 12 -11.71 -16.47 7.25
N ARG A 13 -12.66 -17.38 7.34
CA ARG A 13 -12.43 -18.83 7.36
C ARG A 13 -11.92 -19.38 6.03
N THR A 14 -12.32 -18.76 4.91
CA THR A 14 -11.87 -19.19 3.59
C THR A 14 -10.46 -18.67 3.28
N GLY A 15 -10.18 -17.43 3.66
CA GLY A 15 -8.97 -16.71 3.24
C GLY A 15 -7.75 -16.93 4.12
N TYR A 16 -7.93 -17.41 5.36
CA TYR A 16 -6.86 -17.50 6.34
C TYR A 16 -6.86 -18.84 7.07
N GLU A 17 -5.73 -19.18 7.68
CA GLU A 17 -5.63 -20.30 8.59
C GLU A 17 -6.21 -19.93 9.97
N PRO A 18 -6.77 -20.89 10.74
CA PRO A 18 -7.35 -20.60 12.04
C PRO A 18 -6.41 -19.93 13.05
N ALA A 19 -5.12 -20.24 12.97
CA ALA A 19 -4.07 -19.68 13.83
C ALA A 19 -3.51 -18.34 13.33
N ASP A 20 -3.85 -17.91 12.13
CA ASP A 20 -3.40 -16.61 11.61
C ASP A 20 -3.96 -15.48 12.48
N CYS A 21 -3.18 -14.42 12.62
CA CYS A 21 -3.69 -13.15 13.11
C CYS A 21 -3.93 -12.19 11.94
N VAL A 22 -5.00 -11.44 12.03
CA VAL A 22 -5.38 -10.40 11.07
C VAL A 22 -5.47 -9.04 11.76
N ALA A 23 -5.06 -8.00 11.06
CA ALA A 23 -5.28 -6.63 11.53
C ALA A 23 -6.68 -6.17 11.06
N VAL A 24 -7.58 -6.02 12.01
CA VAL A 24 -8.90 -5.42 11.76
C VAL A 24 -8.77 -3.92 12.01
N PHE A 25 -9.02 -3.13 10.97
CA PHE A 25 -8.89 -1.69 10.97
C PHE A 25 -10.26 -1.04 10.75
N LEU A 26 -10.61 -0.08 11.58
CA LEU A 26 -11.84 0.68 11.46
C LEU A 26 -11.53 2.16 11.23
N LYS A 27 -12.33 2.79 10.35
CA LYS A 27 -12.21 4.21 10.06
C LYS A 27 -13.61 4.84 9.89
N THR A 28 -13.83 5.99 10.55
CA THR A 28 -14.96 6.86 10.22
C THR A 28 -14.49 8.03 9.36
N TYR A 29 -15.20 8.28 8.26
CA TYR A 29 -14.88 9.40 7.38
C TYR A 29 -15.47 10.74 7.87
N ARG A 30 -16.39 10.68 8.83
CA ARG A 30 -17.01 11.88 9.42
C ARG A 30 -16.04 12.66 10.30
N THR A 31 -15.27 11.97 11.15
CA THR A 31 -14.30 12.60 12.07
C THR A 31 -12.84 12.31 11.71
N GLY A 32 -12.60 11.38 10.80
CA GLY A 32 -11.25 10.92 10.45
C GLY A 32 -10.66 9.93 11.47
N GLU A 33 -11.38 9.60 12.54
CA GLU A 33 -10.92 8.67 13.57
C GLU A 33 -10.65 7.29 13.02
N THR A 34 -9.64 6.65 13.59
CA THR A 34 -9.21 5.29 13.23
C THR A 34 -8.94 4.45 14.48
N THR A 35 -9.18 3.15 14.37
CA THR A 35 -8.74 2.19 15.40
C THR A 35 -8.31 0.89 14.72
N GLN A 36 -7.36 0.19 15.32
CA GLN A 36 -6.86 -1.08 14.81
C GLN A 36 -6.72 -2.08 15.94
N ARG A 37 -7.08 -3.33 15.66
CA ARG A 37 -6.80 -4.49 16.53
C ARG A 37 -6.18 -5.59 15.69
N VAL A 38 -5.17 -6.24 16.24
CA VAL A 38 -4.62 -7.47 15.66
C VAL A 38 -5.12 -8.62 16.53
N VAL A 39 -5.88 -9.50 15.93
CA VAL A 39 -6.57 -10.61 16.61
C VAL A 39 -6.41 -11.89 15.78
N SER A 40 -6.51 -13.06 16.43
CA SER A 40 -6.56 -14.32 15.69
C SER A 40 -7.83 -14.41 14.83
N VAL A 41 -7.78 -15.21 13.78
CA VAL A 41 -8.95 -15.49 12.96
C VAL A 41 -10.06 -16.10 13.80
N SER A 42 -9.72 -16.97 14.75
CA SER A 42 -10.68 -17.53 15.72
C SER A 42 -11.37 -16.44 16.54
N GLU A 43 -10.64 -15.47 17.06
CA GLU A 43 -11.23 -14.33 17.78
C GLU A 43 -12.03 -13.44 16.85
N ALA A 44 -11.50 -13.11 15.67
CA ALA A 44 -12.19 -12.29 14.67
C ALA A 44 -13.54 -12.88 14.26
N THR A 45 -13.66 -14.20 14.21
CA THR A 45 -14.91 -14.92 13.86
C THR A 45 -15.81 -15.20 15.06
N SER A 46 -15.44 -14.85 16.28
CA SER A 46 -16.27 -15.03 17.46
C SER A 46 -17.50 -14.14 17.45
N ALA A 47 -18.61 -14.62 18.02
CA ALA A 47 -19.86 -13.87 18.11
C ALA A 47 -19.68 -12.51 18.82
N ARG A 48 -18.83 -12.46 19.85
CA ARG A 48 -18.52 -11.23 20.61
C ARG A 48 -17.83 -10.19 19.72
N PHE A 49 -16.82 -10.62 18.96
CA PHE A 49 -16.05 -9.70 18.10
C PHE A 49 -16.90 -9.21 16.92
N GLN A 50 -17.65 -10.10 16.27
CA GLN A 50 -18.57 -9.76 15.19
C GLN A 50 -19.67 -8.79 15.67
N SER A 51 -20.25 -9.01 16.84
CA SER A 51 -21.21 -8.08 17.43
C SER A 51 -20.63 -6.71 17.68
N TRP A 52 -19.36 -6.62 18.09
CA TRP A 52 -18.65 -5.36 18.23
C TRP A 52 -18.45 -4.67 16.88
N LEU A 53 -18.04 -5.39 15.83
CA LEU A 53 -17.91 -4.85 14.48
C LEU A 53 -19.24 -4.31 13.93
N HIS A 54 -20.32 -5.08 14.10
CA HIS A 54 -21.67 -4.64 13.66
C HIS A 54 -22.12 -3.37 14.36
N ARG A 55 -21.91 -3.27 15.68
CA ARG A 55 -22.21 -2.02 16.42
C ARG A 55 -21.37 -0.83 15.90
N ARG A 56 -20.08 -1.04 15.61
CA ARG A 56 -19.25 0.02 15.04
C ARG A 56 -19.72 0.41 13.64
N ASN A 57 -20.04 -0.57 12.79
CA ASN A 57 -20.53 -0.29 11.44
C ASN A 57 -21.89 0.43 11.46
N ALA A 58 -22.81 0.05 12.35
CA ALA A 58 -24.08 0.75 12.53
C ALA A 58 -23.89 2.25 12.93
N ASN A 59 -22.75 2.58 13.56
CA ASN A 59 -22.32 3.95 13.86
C ASN A 59 -21.42 4.55 12.76
N SER A 60 -21.58 4.13 11.51
CA SER A 60 -20.88 4.65 10.33
C SER A 60 -19.36 4.44 10.32
N TRP A 61 -18.85 3.45 11.04
CA TRP A 61 -17.47 3.04 10.91
C TRP A 61 -17.30 2.04 9.77
N ASN A 62 -16.35 2.29 8.89
CA ASN A 62 -15.96 1.35 7.86
C ASN A 62 -15.06 0.28 8.46
N VAL A 63 -15.28 -0.96 8.07
CA VAL A 63 -14.55 -2.14 8.57
C VAL A 63 -13.63 -2.67 7.50
N TYR A 64 -12.35 -2.81 7.85
CA TYR A 64 -11.29 -3.33 6.98
C TYR A 64 -10.56 -4.47 7.68
N VAL A 65 -9.93 -5.32 6.90
CA VAL A 65 -9.04 -6.38 7.38
C VAL A 65 -7.76 -6.41 6.54
N SER A 66 -6.64 -6.80 7.13
CA SER A 66 -5.39 -7.00 6.38
C SER A 66 -5.55 -8.12 5.36
N VAL A 67 -5.03 -7.92 4.14
CA VAL A 67 -5.08 -8.92 3.06
C VAL A 67 -4.28 -10.18 3.42
N ASN A 68 -3.24 -10.03 4.23
CA ASN A 68 -2.34 -11.12 4.63
C ASN A 68 -2.23 -11.23 6.17
N ALA A 69 -1.69 -12.34 6.64
CA ALA A 69 -1.53 -12.61 8.05
C ALA A 69 -0.46 -11.70 8.69
N VAL A 70 -0.74 -11.22 9.90
CA VAL A 70 0.07 -10.25 10.65
C VAL A 70 0.59 -10.91 11.93
N ARG A 71 1.82 -10.61 12.32
CA ARG A 71 2.37 -11.07 13.61
C ARG A 71 1.56 -10.56 14.78
N PRO A 72 1.26 -11.40 15.78
CA PRO A 72 0.60 -10.98 17.01
C PRO A 72 1.32 -9.80 17.69
N GLY A 73 0.56 -8.88 18.27
CA GLY A 73 1.11 -7.74 19.01
C GLY A 73 1.83 -6.67 18.16
N ARG A 74 1.78 -6.78 16.83
CA ARG A 74 2.38 -5.79 15.92
C ARG A 74 1.30 -4.96 15.20
N SER A 75 1.67 -3.76 14.78
CA SER A 75 0.83 -2.99 13.86
C SER A 75 0.93 -3.56 12.45
N ARG A 76 -0.03 -3.26 11.60
CA ARG A 76 -0.02 -3.64 10.19
C ARG A 76 1.05 -2.83 9.43
N SER A 77 2.26 -3.35 9.44
CA SER A 77 3.38 -2.87 8.61
C SER A 77 3.89 -4.01 7.73
N ARG A 78 4.67 -3.69 6.71
CA ARG A 78 5.27 -4.71 5.84
C ARG A 78 6.09 -5.73 6.64
N ASP A 79 6.85 -5.27 7.62
CA ASP A 79 7.70 -6.12 8.46
C ASP A 79 6.91 -6.98 9.46
N ALA A 80 5.65 -6.64 9.69
CA ALA A 80 4.76 -7.41 10.53
C ALA A 80 4.00 -8.51 9.77
N ILE A 81 4.03 -8.52 8.43
CA ILE A 81 3.43 -9.59 7.64
C ILE A 81 4.25 -10.86 7.83
N CYS A 82 3.58 -11.93 8.28
CA CYS A 82 4.21 -13.21 8.58
C CYS A 82 3.70 -14.39 7.74
N GLY A 83 2.60 -14.20 7.01
CA GLY A 83 2.05 -15.21 6.10
C GLY A 83 1.36 -14.55 4.92
N ILE A 84 1.80 -14.86 3.72
CA ILE A 84 1.13 -14.45 2.49
C ILE A 84 0.01 -15.45 2.21
N ARG A 85 -1.22 -14.96 2.23
CA ARG A 85 -2.45 -15.75 1.99
C ARG A 85 -3.09 -15.42 0.65
N HIS A 86 -2.80 -14.22 0.12
CA HIS A 86 -3.42 -13.75 -1.12
C HIS A 86 -2.42 -13.02 -2.03
N VAL A 87 -2.55 -13.26 -3.32
CA VAL A 87 -2.27 -12.28 -4.37
C VAL A 87 -3.52 -11.42 -4.50
N PHE A 88 -3.36 -10.13 -4.61
CA PHE A 88 -4.43 -9.15 -4.49
C PHE A 88 -4.29 -8.04 -5.53
N LEU A 89 -5.41 -7.69 -6.17
CA LEU A 89 -5.53 -6.51 -7.02
C LEU A 89 -6.75 -5.68 -6.59
N GLU A 90 -6.62 -4.38 -6.70
CA GLU A 90 -7.68 -3.40 -6.44
C GLU A 90 -7.95 -2.59 -7.71
N GLU A 91 -9.23 -2.36 -8.01
CA GLU A 91 -9.67 -1.51 -9.11
C GLU A 91 -10.77 -0.56 -8.62
N ASP A 92 -10.47 0.73 -8.66
CA ASP A 92 -11.33 1.77 -8.08
C ASP A 92 -12.14 2.53 -9.16
N ALA A 93 -11.94 2.27 -10.45
CA ALA A 93 -12.59 2.99 -11.55
C ALA A 93 -13.42 2.07 -12.46
N ASP A 94 -12.85 0.98 -12.94
CA ASP A 94 -13.47 0.08 -13.92
C ASP A 94 -13.36 -1.41 -13.50
N GLY A 95 -14.05 -1.76 -12.44
CA GLY A 95 -14.10 -3.14 -11.97
C GLY A 95 -14.59 -4.15 -13.02
N PRO A 96 -15.67 -3.87 -13.78
CA PRO A 96 -16.11 -4.74 -14.87
C PRO A 96 -15.05 -4.93 -15.95
N GLY A 97 -14.32 -3.88 -16.34
CA GLY A 97 -13.22 -3.97 -17.31
C GLY A 97 -12.05 -4.82 -16.81
N LEU A 98 -11.71 -4.74 -15.52
CA LEU A 98 -10.71 -5.62 -14.93
C LEU A 98 -11.16 -7.09 -14.99
N LEU A 99 -12.41 -7.40 -14.63
CA LEU A 99 -12.94 -8.77 -14.71
C LEU A 99 -12.93 -9.31 -16.15
N ALA A 100 -13.36 -8.51 -17.13
CA ALA A 100 -13.28 -8.87 -18.54
C ALA A 100 -11.82 -9.15 -18.97
N SER A 101 -10.88 -8.32 -18.53
CA SER A 101 -9.46 -8.51 -18.84
C SER A 101 -8.91 -9.82 -18.25
N LEU A 102 -9.35 -10.22 -17.06
CA LEU A 102 -8.93 -11.48 -16.43
C LEU A 102 -9.41 -12.71 -17.23
N THR A 103 -10.60 -12.66 -17.84
CA THR A 103 -11.10 -13.78 -18.65
C THR A 103 -10.32 -14.00 -19.93
N THR A 104 -9.57 -13.02 -20.40
CA THR A 104 -8.73 -13.10 -21.60
C THR A 104 -7.28 -13.51 -21.32
N ARG A 105 -6.95 -13.82 -20.06
CA ARG A 105 -5.60 -14.15 -19.59
C ARG A 105 -5.49 -15.64 -19.22
N PRO A 106 -5.25 -16.54 -20.19
CA PRO A 106 -5.14 -17.98 -19.96
C PRO A 106 -3.90 -18.35 -19.13
N ASP A 107 -2.93 -17.45 -19.02
CA ASP A 107 -1.73 -17.56 -18.19
C ASP A 107 -1.95 -17.19 -16.73
N LEU A 108 -3.16 -16.71 -16.37
CA LEU A 108 -3.55 -16.45 -14.99
C LEU A 108 -4.55 -17.48 -14.50
N PRO A 109 -4.40 -18.00 -13.28
CA PRO A 109 -5.43 -18.84 -12.70
C PRO A 109 -6.71 -18.00 -12.47
N PRO A 110 -7.89 -18.63 -12.52
CA PRO A 110 -9.13 -17.92 -12.19
C PRO A 110 -9.08 -17.44 -10.74
N PRO A 111 -9.60 -16.24 -10.44
CA PRO A 111 -9.62 -15.72 -9.08
C PRO A 111 -10.34 -16.66 -8.11
N SER A 112 -9.89 -16.67 -6.85
CA SER A 112 -10.59 -17.41 -5.79
C SER A 112 -11.91 -16.75 -5.43
N TYR A 113 -11.92 -15.41 -5.34
CA TYR A 113 -13.10 -14.59 -5.11
C TYR A 113 -12.88 -13.13 -5.51
N VAL A 114 -13.98 -12.44 -5.73
CA VAL A 114 -14.04 -11.02 -6.03
C VAL A 114 -14.90 -10.32 -4.99
N LEU A 115 -14.38 -9.26 -4.40
CA LEU A 115 -15.08 -8.43 -3.44
C LEU A 115 -15.51 -7.13 -4.14
N HIS A 116 -16.78 -6.77 -4.01
CA HIS A 116 -17.35 -5.52 -4.48
C HIS A 116 -17.41 -4.52 -3.33
N SER A 117 -16.51 -3.55 -3.31
CA SER A 117 -16.38 -2.58 -2.22
C SER A 117 -17.40 -1.43 -2.32
N SER A 118 -17.87 -1.14 -3.53
CA SER A 118 -18.95 -0.22 -3.92
C SER A 118 -19.23 -0.38 -5.42
N PRO A 119 -20.27 0.24 -5.99
CA PRO A 119 -20.55 0.13 -7.42
C PRO A 119 -19.33 0.48 -8.29
N GLY A 120 -18.97 -0.44 -9.19
CA GLY A 120 -17.85 -0.33 -10.13
C GLY A 120 -16.45 -0.53 -9.51
N ARG A 121 -16.34 -0.81 -8.21
CA ARG A 121 -15.07 -0.97 -7.50
C ARG A 121 -14.92 -2.38 -6.96
N ILE A 122 -13.85 -3.04 -7.32
CA ILE A 122 -13.61 -4.43 -6.95
C ILE A 122 -12.23 -4.65 -6.37
N HIS A 123 -12.14 -5.72 -5.59
CA HIS A 123 -10.89 -6.31 -5.15
C HIS A 123 -10.87 -7.77 -5.59
N VAL A 124 -9.84 -8.17 -6.30
CA VAL A 124 -9.68 -9.54 -6.83
C VAL A 124 -8.66 -10.28 -5.99
N PHE A 125 -8.97 -11.51 -5.62
CA PHE A 125 -8.13 -12.33 -4.75
C PHE A 125 -7.85 -13.69 -5.36
N TRP A 126 -6.60 -14.12 -5.25
CA TRP A 126 -6.16 -15.49 -5.41
C TRP A 126 -5.63 -15.97 -4.08
N ARG A 127 -6.17 -17.07 -3.56
CA ARG A 127 -5.61 -17.73 -2.38
C ARG A 127 -4.30 -18.37 -2.78
N VAL A 128 -3.24 -18.12 -2.01
CA VAL A 128 -1.89 -18.58 -2.37
C VAL A 128 -1.15 -19.19 -1.17
N ARG A 129 -0.11 -19.97 -1.50
CA ARG A 129 0.86 -20.50 -0.54
C ARG A 129 2.28 -20.43 -1.09
N GLY A 130 3.26 -20.43 -0.20
CA GLY A 130 4.68 -20.45 -0.61
C GLY A 130 5.24 -19.13 -1.12
N PHE A 131 4.50 -18.03 -0.95
CA PHE A 131 5.00 -16.70 -1.30
C PHE A 131 5.68 -16.02 -0.11
N ASP A 132 6.75 -15.29 -0.40
CA ASP A 132 7.31 -14.28 0.51
C ASP A 132 6.80 -12.87 0.16
N PRO A 133 6.95 -11.90 1.08
CA PRO A 133 6.49 -10.53 0.87
C PRO A 133 7.08 -9.83 -0.38
N GLY A 134 8.33 -10.11 -0.72
CA GLY A 134 8.99 -9.50 -1.89
C GLY A 134 8.44 -10.03 -3.20
N THR A 135 8.30 -11.35 -3.30
CA THR A 135 7.77 -12.04 -4.47
C THR A 135 6.32 -11.63 -4.73
N VAL A 136 5.44 -11.63 -3.72
CA VAL A 136 4.04 -11.24 -3.90
C VAL A 136 3.89 -9.79 -4.32
N GLU A 137 4.64 -8.86 -3.72
CA GLU A 137 4.60 -7.44 -4.10
C GLU A 137 5.09 -7.21 -5.54
N THR A 138 6.12 -7.95 -5.97
CA THR A 138 6.64 -7.87 -7.35
C THR A 138 5.60 -8.35 -8.33
N MET A 139 4.97 -9.49 -8.05
CA MET A 139 3.89 -10.04 -8.87
C MET A 139 2.68 -9.10 -8.93
N GLN A 140 2.20 -8.63 -7.80
CA GLN A 140 1.06 -7.68 -7.75
C GLN A 140 1.35 -6.41 -8.55
N LYS A 141 2.57 -5.87 -8.49
CA LYS A 141 2.98 -4.71 -9.30
C LYS A 141 2.99 -5.01 -10.80
N GLN A 142 3.44 -6.19 -11.19
CA GLN A 142 3.42 -6.61 -12.58
C GLN A 142 1.98 -6.76 -13.08
N LEU A 143 1.17 -7.54 -12.37
CA LEU A 143 -0.24 -7.76 -12.72
C LEU A 143 -1.05 -6.46 -12.76
N ALA A 144 -0.86 -5.57 -11.79
CA ALA A 144 -1.53 -4.27 -11.76
C ALA A 144 -1.20 -3.41 -13.00
N ARG A 145 0.05 -3.44 -13.47
CA ARG A 145 0.44 -2.73 -14.70
C ARG A 145 -0.16 -3.36 -15.95
N GLU A 146 -0.05 -4.69 -16.07
CA GLU A 146 -0.53 -5.45 -17.23
C GLU A 146 -2.05 -5.37 -17.38
N LEU A 147 -2.77 -5.41 -16.28
CA LEU A 147 -4.23 -5.36 -16.21
C LEU A 147 -4.78 -3.93 -16.03
N ARG A 148 -3.92 -2.91 -15.97
CA ARG A 148 -4.27 -1.49 -15.78
C ARG A 148 -5.08 -1.22 -14.51
N SER A 149 -4.86 -2.00 -13.45
CA SER A 149 -5.49 -1.79 -12.13
C SER A 149 -4.65 -0.86 -11.24
N ASP A 150 -5.07 -0.62 -9.98
CA ASP A 150 -4.39 0.32 -9.10
C ASP A 150 -2.98 -0.15 -8.72
N THR A 151 -1.96 0.48 -9.28
CA THR A 151 -0.56 0.20 -8.99
C THR A 151 -0.10 0.67 -7.60
N ALA A 152 -0.87 1.50 -6.91
CA ALA A 152 -0.58 1.96 -5.55
C ALA A 152 -1.00 0.91 -4.49
N ALA A 153 -1.95 0.03 -4.82
CA ALA A 153 -2.48 -1.00 -3.93
C ALA A 153 -1.73 -2.34 -4.00
N THR A 154 -0.41 -2.33 -4.15
CA THR A 154 0.40 -3.54 -4.38
C THR A 154 1.26 -3.99 -3.21
N SER A 155 1.11 -3.38 -2.04
CA SER A 155 1.83 -3.81 -0.83
C SER A 155 1.24 -5.08 -0.24
N CYS A 156 2.08 -5.99 0.26
CA CYS A 156 1.65 -7.16 1.02
C CYS A 156 0.93 -6.80 2.34
N ALA A 157 1.13 -5.57 2.84
CA ALA A 157 0.46 -5.03 4.04
C ALA A 157 -0.85 -4.28 3.73
N GLN A 158 -1.42 -4.47 2.54
CA GLN A 158 -2.67 -3.84 2.14
C GLN A 158 -3.85 -4.30 3.01
N THR A 159 -4.89 -3.48 3.06
CA THR A 159 -6.18 -3.86 3.65
C THR A 159 -7.26 -3.91 2.61
N THR A 160 -8.21 -4.78 2.81
CA THR A 160 -9.46 -4.82 2.07
C THR A 160 -10.63 -4.50 2.98
N ARG A 161 -11.78 -4.13 2.42
CA ARG A 161 -13.02 -4.05 3.19
C ARG A 161 -13.46 -5.45 3.61
N LEU A 162 -13.98 -5.56 4.81
CA LEU A 162 -14.58 -6.83 5.26
C LEU A 162 -15.98 -6.96 4.65
N PRO A 163 -16.29 -8.03 3.88
CA PRO A 163 -17.62 -8.22 3.31
C PRO A 163 -18.69 -8.40 4.39
N GLY A 164 -19.94 -8.10 4.05
CA GLY A 164 -21.06 -8.16 4.99
C GLY A 164 -21.30 -6.88 5.79
N PHE A 165 -20.47 -5.85 5.61
CA PHE A 165 -20.60 -4.55 6.24
C PHE A 165 -20.93 -3.45 5.23
N ALA A 166 -21.53 -2.36 5.70
CA ALA A 166 -21.78 -1.20 4.88
C ALA A 166 -20.52 -0.34 4.72
N ASN A 167 -20.32 0.18 3.51
CA ASN A 167 -19.28 1.14 3.17
C ASN A 167 -19.83 2.56 3.25
N TYR A 168 -19.36 3.33 4.22
CA TYR A 168 -19.76 4.74 4.49
C TYR A 168 -18.76 5.76 3.92
N LYS A 169 -17.93 5.40 2.93
CA LYS A 169 -16.99 6.36 2.30
C LYS A 169 -17.72 7.45 1.51
N ARG A 170 -18.93 7.18 1.04
CA ARG A 170 -19.78 8.11 0.28
C ARG A 170 -21.05 8.46 1.09
N LEU A 171 -21.76 9.51 0.67
CA LEU A 171 -23.02 9.93 1.29
C LEU A 171 -24.05 8.80 1.34
N THR A 172 -24.20 8.07 0.23
CA THR A 172 -25.04 6.87 0.20
C THR A 172 -24.20 5.64 0.53
N PRO A 173 -24.47 4.97 1.64
CA PRO A 173 -23.77 3.73 2.00
C PRO A 173 -24.00 2.63 0.96
N SER A 174 -22.98 1.85 0.68
CA SER A 174 -23.05 0.70 -0.22
C SER A 174 -22.73 -0.59 0.54
N PRO A 175 -23.41 -1.71 0.28
CA PRO A 175 -23.03 -2.98 0.85
C PRO A 175 -21.68 -3.42 0.28
N VAL A 176 -20.83 -4.01 1.14
CA VAL A 176 -19.62 -4.70 0.70
C VAL A 176 -19.99 -6.17 0.52
N THR A 177 -19.95 -6.64 -0.72
CA THR A 177 -20.33 -8.01 -1.08
C THR A 177 -19.16 -8.80 -1.62
N ILE A 178 -19.27 -10.13 -1.67
CA ILE A 178 -18.23 -11.01 -2.18
C ILE A 178 -18.85 -12.11 -3.05
N GLU A 179 -18.18 -12.37 -4.15
CA GLU A 179 -18.47 -13.47 -5.06
C GLU A 179 -17.36 -14.51 -4.97
N TYR A 180 -17.71 -15.76 -4.69
CA TYR A 180 -16.78 -16.89 -4.62
C TYR A 180 -16.76 -17.62 -5.96
N LEU A 181 -15.61 -17.64 -6.63
CA LEU A 181 -15.41 -18.29 -7.92
C LEU A 181 -14.73 -19.65 -7.75
N ARG A 182 -13.56 -19.68 -7.11
CA ARG A 182 -12.77 -20.88 -6.83
C ARG A 182 -12.25 -20.88 -5.38
N PRO A 183 -13.15 -20.88 -4.37
CA PRO A 183 -12.75 -20.64 -2.98
C PRO A 183 -11.88 -21.75 -2.37
N SER A 184 -11.93 -22.97 -2.90
CA SER A 184 -11.09 -24.09 -2.44
C SER A 184 -9.71 -24.14 -3.10
N ALA A 185 -9.51 -23.46 -4.25
CA ALA A 185 -8.25 -23.46 -4.94
C ALA A 185 -7.19 -22.62 -4.17
N VAL A 186 -5.98 -23.15 -4.06
CA VAL A 186 -4.82 -22.48 -3.47
C VAL A 186 -3.67 -22.60 -4.45
N PHE A 187 -3.15 -21.48 -4.91
CA PHE A 187 -2.16 -21.40 -5.97
C PHE A 187 -0.75 -21.21 -5.43
N GLY A 188 0.25 -21.74 -6.12
CA GLY A 188 1.66 -21.49 -5.92
C GLY A 188 2.20 -20.44 -6.88
N ALA A 189 3.47 -20.10 -6.74
CA ALA A 189 4.11 -19.12 -7.63
C ALA A 189 4.16 -19.58 -9.10
N ASP A 190 4.24 -20.90 -9.33
CA ASP A 190 4.30 -21.48 -10.68
C ASP A 190 2.95 -21.44 -11.42
N ASP A 191 1.84 -21.19 -10.70
CA ASP A 191 0.52 -21.03 -11.30
C ASP A 191 0.30 -19.63 -11.90
N PHE A 192 1.23 -18.69 -11.65
CA PHE A 192 1.19 -17.33 -12.17
C PHE A 192 2.22 -17.11 -13.27
N PRO A 193 2.02 -16.11 -14.13
CA PRO A 193 3.04 -15.72 -15.08
C PRO A 193 4.36 -15.47 -14.34
N ARG A 194 5.45 -16.04 -14.86
CA ARG A 194 6.76 -15.76 -14.29
C ARG A 194 6.92 -14.26 -14.20
N THR A 195 7.12 -13.78 -12.97
CA THR A 195 7.46 -12.38 -12.79
C THR A 195 8.66 -12.16 -13.71
N ARG A 196 8.45 -11.41 -14.78
CA ARG A 196 9.60 -10.87 -15.50
C ARG A 196 10.35 -10.17 -14.38
N SER A 197 11.45 -10.80 -13.97
CA SER A 197 12.48 -10.05 -13.33
C SER A 197 12.59 -8.84 -14.24
N VAL A 198 12.02 -7.70 -13.86
CA VAL A 198 12.72 -6.49 -14.14
C VAL A 198 14.03 -6.80 -13.41
N VAL A 199 14.95 -7.45 -14.14
CA VAL A 199 16.34 -7.14 -13.97
C VAL A 199 16.18 -5.62 -13.94
N ARG A 200 16.11 -5.03 -12.75
CA ARG A 200 16.72 -3.75 -12.56
C ARG A 200 17.97 -4.03 -13.31
N ALA A 201 18.05 -3.50 -14.55
CA ALA A 201 19.34 -3.37 -15.15
C ALA A 201 20.11 -2.87 -13.95
N ASP A 202 20.65 -3.91 -13.27
CA ASP A 202 21.46 -3.71 -12.08
C ASP A 202 22.25 -2.64 -12.62
N SER A 203 21.87 -1.49 -12.12
CA SER A 203 22.62 -0.37 -12.45
C SER A 203 23.98 -0.97 -12.78
N ILE A 204 24.26 -1.16 -14.08
CA ILE A 204 25.59 -0.83 -14.52
C ILE A 204 25.64 0.51 -13.85
N ALA A 205 26.16 0.47 -12.62
CA ALA A 205 26.45 1.66 -11.88
C ALA A 205 27.30 2.37 -12.90
N PRO A 206 26.75 3.39 -13.61
CA PRO A 206 27.57 4.09 -14.55
C PRO A 206 28.70 4.45 -13.63
N SER A 207 29.92 4.05 -13.94
CA SER A 207 31.11 4.30 -13.12
C SER A 207 30.99 5.76 -12.75
N PHE A 208 30.46 6.01 -11.53
CA PHE A 208 30.05 7.34 -11.11
C PHE A 208 31.34 8.06 -10.92
N ASN A 209 31.68 8.80 -11.94
CA ASN A 209 32.80 9.72 -11.90
C ASN A 209 32.55 10.65 -10.70
N ARG A 210 33.37 10.59 -9.67
CA ARG A 210 33.22 11.37 -8.42
C ARG A 210 33.00 12.88 -8.69
N SER A 211 33.47 13.38 -9.82
CA SER A 211 33.25 14.76 -10.27
C SER A 211 31.74 15.07 -10.52
N HIS A 212 30.97 14.14 -11.09
CA HIS A 212 29.55 14.37 -11.33
C HIS A 212 28.67 14.29 -10.07
N LEU A 213 29.11 13.58 -9.03
CA LEU A 213 28.41 13.53 -7.74
C LEU A 213 28.58 14.84 -6.96
N ALA A 214 29.81 15.38 -6.92
CA ALA A 214 30.06 16.67 -6.29
C ALA A 214 29.29 17.81 -6.97
N ASP A 215 29.14 17.77 -8.28
CA ASP A 215 28.35 18.73 -9.03
C ASP A 215 26.85 18.65 -8.69
N ARG A 216 26.27 17.44 -8.57
CA ARG A 216 24.85 17.25 -8.19
C ARG A 216 24.54 17.75 -6.78
N ALA A 217 25.43 17.48 -5.82
CA ALA A 217 25.26 17.93 -4.45
C ALA A 217 25.36 19.46 -4.38
N ALA A 218 26.33 20.06 -5.07
CA ALA A 218 26.50 21.53 -5.14
C ALA A 218 25.28 22.19 -5.82
N ARG A 219 24.70 21.59 -6.84
CA ARG A 219 23.47 22.10 -7.49
C ARG A 219 22.27 22.00 -6.56
N ALA A 220 22.13 20.89 -5.82
CA ALA A 220 21.07 20.70 -4.83
C ALA A 220 21.19 21.73 -3.69
N GLN A 221 22.42 22.02 -3.22
CA GLN A 221 22.64 23.07 -2.22
C GLN A 221 22.23 24.44 -2.74
N ARG A 222 22.65 24.83 -3.95
CA ARG A 222 22.22 26.11 -4.57
C ARG A 222 20.71 26.21 -4.70
N PHE A 223 20.06 25.14 -5.11
CA PHE A 223 18.60 25.07 -5.14
C PHE A 223 17.99 25.31 -3.75
N LEU A 224 18.51 24.65 -2.70
CA LEU A 224 18.00 24.74 -1.34
C LEU A 224 18.20 26.14 -0.72
N LEU A 225 19.24 26.91 -1.14
CA LEU A 225 19.41 28.28 -0.69
C LEU A 225 18.25 29.18 -1.12
N ALA A 226 17.70 28.95 -2.31
CA ALA A 226 16.60 29.74 -2.86
C ALA A 226 15.21 29.26 -2.35
N VAL A 227 15.16 28.12 -1.64
CA VAL A 227 13.88 27.53 -1.17
C VAL A 227 13.59 27.99 0.25
N GLU A 228 12.35 28.51 0.43
CA GLU A 228 11.87 28.90 1.74
C GLU A 228 11.82 27.72 2.73
N PRO A 229 12.15 27.95 4.01
CA PRO A 229 12.07 26.94 5.05
C PRO A 229 10.64 26.48 5.32
N ALA A 230 10.50 25.32 5.93
CA ALA A 230 9.22 24.81 6.39
C ALA A 230 8.88 25.40 7.75
N VAL A 231 7.60 25.81 7.93
CA VAL A 231 7.09 26.35 9.19
C VAL A 231 5.95 25.45 9.67
N ALA A 232 5.97 25.06 10.95
CA ALA A 232 4.89 24.30 11.57
C ALA A 232 3.57 25.07 11.48
N GLY A 233 2.46 24.35 11.23
CA GLY A 233 1.15 24.96 11.04
C GLY A 233 0.90 25.56 9.64
N GLN A 234 1.93 25.71 8.80
CA GLN A 234 1.83 26.22 7.42
C GLN A 234 2.16 25.16 6.37
N HIS A 235 1.60 23.97 6.51
CA HIS A 235 1.89 22.81 5.65
C HIS A 235 3.37 22.42 5.59
N GLY A 236 4.13 22.67 6.64
CA GLY A 236 5.57 22.41 6.71
C GLY A 236 5.94 20.96 6.41
N ASP A 237 5.12 19.99 6.83
CA ASP A 237 5.31 18.58 6.55
C ASP A 237 5.28 18.27 5.03
N LEU A 238 4.26 18.75 4.34
CA LEU A 238 4.10 18.57 2.89
C LEU A 238 5.20 19.31 2.10
N ARG A 239 5.57 20.51 2.55
CA ARG A 239 6.66 21.28 1.95
C ARG A 239 7.98 20.51 2.06
N THR A 240 8.32 20.02 3.25
CA THR A 240 9.53 19.22 3.48
C THR A 240 9.55 17.96 2.61
N PHE A 241 8.43 17.22 2.54
CA PHE A 241 8.33 16.06 1.69
C PHE A 241 8.60 16.38 0.21
N ARG A 242 8.02 17.46 -0.32
CA ARG A 242 8.24 17.88 -1.72
C ARG A 242 9.70 18.26 -1.98
N ILE A 243 10.34 18.92 -1.04
CA ILE A 243 11.76 19.28 -1.14
C ILE A 243 12.62 18.02 -1.12
N CYS A 244 12.37 17.08 -0.21
CA CYS A 244 13.06 15.79 -0.20
C CYS A 244 12.87 15.04 -1.54
N CYS A 245 11.67 15.08 -2.16
CA CYS A 245 11.48 14.48 -3.49
C CYS A 245 12.39 15.08 -4.54
N ARG A 246 12.56 16.40 -4.58
CA ARG A 246 13.48 17.08 -5.51
C ARG A 246 14.93 16.69 -5.26
N VAL A 247 15.32 16.61 -3.99
CA VAL A 247 16.70 16.27 -3.61
C VAL A 247 17.05 14.82 -3.97
N VAL A 248 16.23 13.85 -3.54
CA VAL A 248 16.58 12.43 -3.74
C VAL A 248 16.24 11.91 -5.13
N ARG A 249 15.23 12.46 -5.79
CA ARG A 249 14.80 12.02 -7.12
C ARG A 249 15.24 12.99 -8.22
N GLY A 250 14.97 14.27 -8.05
CA GLY A 250 15.32 15.30 -9.02
C GLY A 250 16.84 15.40 -9.23
N PHE A 251 17.62 15.54 -8.15
CA PHE A 251 19.08 15.56 -8.20
C PHE A 251 19.73 14.18 -8.10
N GLN A 252 18.98 13.12 -7.87
CA GLN A 252 19.48 11.75 -7.76
C GLN A 252 20.54 11.55 -6.66
N LEU A 253 20.38 12.21 -5.52
CA LEU A 253 21.28 12.03 -4.39
C LEU A 253 20.92 10.77 -3.59
N SER A 254 21.92 10.10 -3.00
CA SER A 254 21.71 9.05 -2.00
C SER A 254 21.07 9.61 -0.73
N ASP A 255 20.60 8.76 0.17
CA ASP A 255 19.98 9.21 1.43
C ASP A 255 21.00 9.99 2.30
N HIS A 256 22.24 9.53 2.35
CA HIS A 256 23.31 10.17 3.08
C HIS A 256 23.65 11.58 2.50
N GLU A 257 23.82 11.68 1.18
CA GLU A 257 24.06 12.95 0.50
C GLU A 257 22.87 13.90 0.66
N ALA A 258 21.65 13.37 0.57
CA ALA A 258 20.42 14.15 0.75
C ALA A 258 20.34 14.76 2.16
N ILE A 259 20.64 13.99 3.21
CA ILE A 259 20.70 14.51 4.58
C ILE A 259 21.76 15.59 4.72
N SER A 260 22.95 15.38 4.16
CA SER A 260 24.04 16.36 4.21
C SER A 260 23.64 17.69 3.55
N VAL A 261 23.07 17.68 2.34
CA VAL A 261 22.66 18.93 1.66
C VAL A 261 21.42 19.59 2.29
N LEU A 262 20.53 18.80 2.91
CA LEU A 262 19.34 19.32 3.58
C LEU A 262 19.62 19.97 4.94
N SER A 263 20.77 19.72 5.56
CA SER A 263 21.08 20.15 6.93
C SER A 263 20.99 21.67 7.10
N GLU A 264 21.58 22.46 6.20
CA GLU A 264 21.53 23.93 6.23
C GLU A 264 20.09 24.46 6.00
N TRP A 265 19.36 23.86 5.06
CA TRP A 265 17.98 24.23 4.84
C TRP A 265 17.11 23.87 6.04
N ASN A 266 17.33 22.72 6.66
CA ASN A 266 16.61 22.25 7.83
C ASN A 266 16.84 23.16 9.05
N ALA A 267 18.06 23.69 9.21
CA ALA A 267 18.37 24.61 10.29
C ALA A 267 17.53 25.91 10.22
N ARG A 268 17.03 26.28 9.04
CA ARG A 268 16.13 27.43 8.83
C ARG A 268 14.66 27.10 9.09
N CYS A 269 14.27 25.81 9.18
CA CYS A 269 12.88 25.39 9.45
C CYS A 269 12.45 25.76 10.87
N GLN A 270 11.15 25.94 11.08
CA GLN A 270 10.59 26.38 12.35
C GLN A 270 9.47 25.43 12.82
N PRO A 271 9.73 24.54 13.81
CA PRO A 271 11.05 24.15 14.31
C PRO A 271 11.84 23.32 13.27
N PRO A 272 13.17 23.20 13.40
CA PRO A 272 13.94 22.24 12.63
C PRO A 272 13.51 20.80 12.90
N TRP A 273 13.52 19.99 11.87
CA TRP A 273 13.29 18.54 12.01
C TRP A 273 14.50 17.88 12.69
N SER A 274 14.26 16.92 13.57
CA SER A 274 15.34 16.06 14.04
C SER A 274 15.93 15.24 12.88
N GLU A 275 17.17 14.81 13.02
CA GLU A 275 17.86 14.01 11.99
C GLU A 275 17.07 12.74 11.63
N ARG A 276 16.49 12.08 12.64
CA ARG A 276 15.65 10.89 12.46
C ARG A 276 14.38 11.19 11.64
N GLU A 277 13.69 12.28 11.92
CA GLU A 277 12.49 12.69 11.19
C GLU A 277 12.83 13.08 9.75
N LEU A 278 13.93 13.81 9.55
CA LEU A 278 14.40 14.20 8.23
C LEU A 278 14.79 12.97 7.39
N LEU A 279 15.46 11.98 7.99
CA LEU A 279 15.79 10.72 7.35
C LEU A 279 14.52 9.96 6.91
N ILE A 280 13.52 9.88 7.76
CA ILE A 280 12.23 9.25 7.41
C ILE A 280 11.59 9.96 6.21
N LYS A 281 11.64 11.31 6.16
CA LYS A 281 11.09 12.09 5.04
C LYS A 281 11.87 11.86 3.75
N VAL A 282 13.19 11.77 3.80
CA VAL A 282 14.07 11.43 2.68
C VAL A 282 13.74 10.03 2.13
N GLN A 283 13.63 9.03 3.01
CA GLN A 283 13.27 7.67 2.62
C GLN A 283 11.86 7.58 2.02
N ASN A 284 10.90 8.29 2.61
CA ASN A 284 9.54 8.37 2.08
C ASN A 284 9.50 9.08 0.72
N ALA A 285 10.30 10.13 0.53
CA ALA A 285 10.40 10.84 -0.74
C ALA A 285 10.98 9.95 -1.84
N ARG A 286 12.00 9.14 -1.51
CA ARG A 286 12.55 8.14 -2.44
C ARG A 286 11.52 7.10 -2.84
N LYS A 287 10.75 6.61 -1.87
CA LYS A 287 9.80 5.51 -2.04
C LYS A 287 8.49 5.96 -2.71
N TYR A 288 7.97 7.12 -2.32
CA TYR A 288 6.63 7.58 -2.69
C TYR A 288 6.60 8.86 -3.52
N GLY A 289 7.76 9.51 -3.71
CA GLY A 289 7.87 10.73 -4.49
C GLY A 289 7.52 10.51 -5.97
N ARG A 290 6.88 11.50 -6.58
CA ARG A 290 6.50 11.49 -8.00
C ARG A 290 7.42 12.32 -8.88
N GLU A 291 8.41 13.01 -8.30
CA GLU A 291 9.42 13.74 -9.05
C GLU A 291 10.14 12.80 -10.02
N PRO A 292 10.26 13.10 -11.32
CA PRO A 292 10.97 12.25 -12.25
C PRO A 292 12.46 12.12 -11.87
N LEU A 293 13.01 10.92 -12.02
CA LEU A 293 14.42 10.67 -11.68
C LEU A 293 15.33 11.49 -12.60
N GLY A 294 16.22 12.28 -12.00
CA GLY A 294 17.22 13.09 -12.70
C GLY A 294 16.65 14.33 -13.39
N ALA A 295 15.39 14.72 -13.13
CA ALA A 295 14.77 15.88 -13.77
C ALA A 295 15.52 17.19 -13.53
N LEU A 296 16.27 17.30 -12.43
CA LEU A 296 17.04 18.49 -12.06
C LEU A 296 18.56 18.34 -12.30
N VAL A 297 18.98 17.21 -12.86
CA VAL A 297 20.38 16.93 -13.24
C VAL A 297 20.63 17.17 -14.72
N ARG A 298 19.62 16.97 -15.57
CA ARG A 298 19.73 17.21 -17.01
C ARG A 298 19.82 18.72 -17.24
N ASN A 299 20.98 19.15 -17.73
CA ASN A 299 21.09 20.45 -18.42
C ASN A 299 20.78 20.22 -19.88
N GLU A 300 20.11 21.20 -20.43
CA GLU A 300 20.05 21.43 -21.86
C GLU A 300 21.44 21.46 -22.49
#